data_2a318e3f879c1bd162f8b8362391d79e
#
_entry.id   2a318e3f879c1bd162f8b8362391d79e
#
_cell.length_a   1.000
_cell.length_b   1.000
_cell.length_c   1.000
_cell.angle_alpha   90.00
_cell.angle_beta   90.00
_cell.angle_gamma   90.00
#
_symmetry.space_group_name_H-M   'P 1'
#
loop_
_entity.id
_entity.type
_entity.pdbx_description
1 polymer ?
#
loop_
_entity_poly.entity_id
_entity_poly.type
_entity_poly.pdbx_seq_one_letter_code
_entity_poly.pdbx_strand_id
1 'polypeptide(L)'
;GRFKLRNLSYFCPMANQELFKKVLSHAKEYGFVFPSSEIYDGLSAVYDYGQQGVALKKNLRDYWWKAMVQLNDNIVGLDAAILMHPTTWKASGHVDAFNDPLIDNKDSKKRYRADVLVEDYVGKLDTKIEKEVTKAAKRFGDAFDKSQFLSTNPRVVGYKEKGAAILKRLGKSLEKEDLEDVKLLIEELEIVCPVSGSKNWTEVKQFNLMFGTKLGASAESATELYLRPETAQGIFVNFLNVQKTGRMKLPFGIAQTGKAFRNEIVARQFIFRMREFEQMEMQFFIPPGTQKEWYAHWKETRLKWHHS
;
A
#
# COMPACT_ATOMS: atom_id res chain seq x y z
N GLY A 1 -33.97 1.05 3.42
CA GLY A 1 -33.69 0.22 2.27
C GLY A 1 -32.39 -0.50 2.50
N ARG A 2 -32.41 -1.85 2.57
CA ARG A 2 -31.23 -2.69 2.71
C ARG A 2 -30.42 -2.61 1.42
N PHE A 3 -29.26 -1.97 1.44
CA PHE A 3 -28.26 -2.14 0.39
C PHE A 3 -27.72 -3.58 0.46
N LYS A 4 -28.12 -4.42 -0.49
CA LYS A 4 -27.44 -5.69 -0.77
C LYS A 4 -26.07 -5.34 -1.34
N LEU A 5 -25.02 -5.53 -0.55
CA LEU A 5 -23.66 -5.69 -1.05
C LEU A 5 -23.68 -6.91 -1.99
N ARG A 6 -23.83 -6.66 -3.30
CA ARG A 6 -23.64 -7.69 -4.32
C ARG A 6 -22.15 -8.05 -4.34
N ASN A 7 -21.90 -9.28 -3.89
CA ASN A 7 -20.76 -10.13 -4.16
C ASN A 7 -19.46 -9.46 -4.69
N LEU A 8 -18.54 -9.23 -3.77
CA LEU A 8 -17.10 -9.05 -4.06
C LEU A 8 -16.39 -10.35 -4.50
N SER A 9 -17.12 -11.31 -5.09
CA SER A 9 -16.56 -12.57 -5.58
C SER A 9 -16.09 -12.53 -7.04
N TYR A 10 -15.75 -11.34 -7.58
CA TYR A 10 -15.28 -11.19 -8.96
C TYR A 10 -13.77 -11.07 -9.09
N PHE A 11 -12.99 -11.84 -8.36
CA PHE A 11 -11.59 -12.00 -8.70
C PHE A 11 -11.27 -13.48 -8.96
N CYS A 12 -11.62 -13.96 -10.16
CA CYS A 12 -10.99 -15.16 -10.70
C CYS A 12 -9.53 -14.78 -11.05
N PRO A 13 -8.50 -15.36 -10.40
CA PRO A 13 -7.11 -14.91 -10.56
C PRO A 13 -6.61 -14.92 -12.00
N MET A 14 -7.10 -15.83 -12.85
CA MET A 14 -6.69 -15.91 -14.25
C MET A 14 -7.34 -14.83 -15.14
N ALA A 15 -8.62 -14.56 -14.98
CA ALA A 15 -9.32 -13.50 -15.71
C ALA A 15 -8.75 -12.12 -15.36
N ASN A 16 -8.28 -11.94 -14.14
CA ASN A 16 -7.69 -10.71 -13.64
C ASN A 16 -6.29 -10.46 -14.25
N GLN A 17 -5.47 -11.50 -14.44
CA GLN A 17 -4.15 -11.36 -15.05
C GLN A 17 -4.24 -10.99 -16.55
N GLU A 18 -5.19 -11.55 -17.28
CA GLU A 18 -5.40 -11.22 -18.70
C GLU A 18 -5.92 -9.79 -18.87
N LEU A 19 -6.90 -9.38 -18.06
CA LEU A 19 -7.40 -8.01 -18.02
C LEU A 19 -6.29 -7.02 -17.67
N PHE A 20 -5.47 -7.34 -16.67
CA PHE A 20 -4.33 -6.51 -16.29
C PHE A 20 -3.33 -6.30 -17.42
N LYS A 21 -2.99 -7.36 -18.16
CA LYS A 21 -2.12 -7.27 -19.35
C LYS A 21 -2.72 -6.40 -20.44
N LYS A 22 -4.03 -6.51 -20.69
CA LYS A 22 -4.75 -5.67 -21.68
C LYS A 22 -4.72 -4.20 -21.28
N VAL A 23 -4.99 -3.89 -19.99
CA VAL A 23 -4.92 -2.52 -19.46
C VAL A 23 -3.51 -1.95 -19.58
N LEU A 24 -2.48 -2.73 -19.27
CA LEU A 24 -1.08 -2.32 -19.38
C LEU A 24 -0.70 -2.00 -20.83
N SER A 25 -1.05 -2.88 -21.77
CA SER A 25 -0.80 -2.68 -23.18
C SER A 25 -1.50 -1.43 -23.70
N HIS A 26 -2.80 -1.28 -23.39
CA HIS A 26 -3.58 -0.10 -23.74
C HIS A 26 -2.99 1.19 -23.20
N ALA A 27 -2.59 1.20 -21.91
CA ALA A 27 -2.03 2.38 -21.27
C ALA A 27 -0.74 2.86 -21.94
N LYS A 28 0.09 1.93 -22.42
CA LYS A 28 1.31 2.24 -23.16
C LYS A 28 1.00 2.71 -24.59
N GLU A 29 0.19 1.95 -25.31
CA GLU A 29 -0.14 2.20 -26.72
C GLU A 29 -0.81 3.57 -26.93
N TYR A 30 -1.69 3.98 -26.01
CA TYR A 30 -2.44 5.24 -26.12
C TYR A 30 -1.86 6.40 -25.36
N GLY A 31 -0.61 6.31 -24.91
CA GLY A 31 0.10 7.44 -24.29
C GLY A 31 -0.45 7.84 -22.92
N PHE A 32 -0.88 6.88 -22.11
CA PHE A 32 -1.22 7.14 -20.72
C PHE A 32 0.01 7.09 -19.82
N VAL A 33 0.83 6.04 -19.96
CA VAL A 33 1.98 5.80 -19.08
C VAL A 33 3.10 5.13 -19.84
N PHE A 34 4.32 5.61 -19.67
CA PHE A 34 5.55 5.02 -20.21
C PHE A 34 6.52 4.68 -19.08
N PRO A 35 7.39 3.65 -19.23
CA PRO A 35 8.55 3.51 -18.36
C PRO A 35 9.41 4.76 -18.44
N SER A 36 9.83 5.30 -17.31
CA SER A 36 10.71 6.48 -17.31
C SER A 36 12.04 6.15 -17.96
N SER A 37 12.52 7.02 -18.85
CA SER A 37 13.76 6.84 -19.60
C SER A 37 13.80 5.56 -20.46
N GLU A 38 12.69 5.21 -21.10
CA GLU A 38 12.56 3.97 -21.87
C GLU A 38 13.61 3.81 -22.98
N ILE A 39 14.14 4.91 -23.53
CA ILE A 39 15.26 4.89 -24.52
C ILE A 39 16.56 4.29 -23.96
N TYR A 40 16.67 4.15 -22.63
CA TYR A 40 17.78 3.52 -21.91
C TYR A 40 17.31 2.29 -21.12
N ASP A 41 16.38 1.51 -21.67
CA ASP A 41 15.76 0.34 -21.04
C ASP A 41 14.87 0.62 -19.84
N GLY A 42 14.62 1.89 -19.54
CA GLY A 42 13.73 2.33 -18.45
C GLY A 42 14.30 2.14 -17.05
N LEU A 43 13.70 2.83 -16.07
CA LEU A 43 13.98 2.64 -14.66
C LEU A 43 12.81 1.87 -14.01
N SER A 44 13.15 0.76 -13.35
CA SER A 44 12.13 -0.10 -12.71
C SER A 44 11.25 0.67 -11.72
N ALA A 45 9.93 0.52 -11.88
CA ALA A 45 8.90 1.14 -11.03
C ALA A 45 8.94 2.67 -10.98
N VAL A 46 9.45 3.29 -12.02
CA VAL A 46 9.34 4.72 -12.28
C VAL A 46 8.68 4.92 -13.64
N TYR A 47 7.70 5.78 -13.71
CA TYR A 47 6.88 5.96 -14.91
C TYR A 47 6.67 7.44 -15.21
N ASP A 48 6.64 7.76 -16.50
CA ASP A 48 6.24 9.05 -17.04
C ASP A 48 4.77 8.97 -17.47
N TYR A 49 4.00 10.02 -17.20
CA TYR A 49 2.64 10.13 -17.70
C TYR A 49 2.66 10.84 -19.05
N GLY A 50 2.23 10.13 -20.09
CA GLY A 50 2.10 10.68 -21.44
C GLY A 50 0.92 11.65 -21.56
N GLN A 51 0.64 12.10 -22.79
CA GLN A 51 -0.34 13.14 -23.07
C GLN A 51 -1.75 12.85 -22.53
N GLN A 52 -2.21 11.61 -22.65
CA GLN A 52 -3.51 11.20 -22.10
C GLN A 52 -3.45 11.02 -20.57
N GLY A 53 -2.37 10.45 -20.08
CA GLY A 53 -2.17 10.21 -18.66
C GLY A 53 -2.06 11.50 -17.84
N VAL A 54 -1.35 12.51 -18.35
CA VAL A 54 -1.22 13.81 -17.66
C VAL A 54 -2.55 14.55 -17.61
N ALA A 55 -3.35 14.49 -18.69
CA ALA A 55 -4.68 15.12 -18.73
C ALA A 55 -5.62 14.46 -17.71
N LEU A 56 -5.68 13.11 -17.69
CA LEU A 56 -6.49 12.35 -16.74
C LEU A 56 -6.05 12.62 -15.29
N LYS A 57 -4.76 12.56 -15.03
CA LYS A 57 -4.18 12.81 -13.70
C LYS A 57 -4.49 14.24 -13.20
N LYS A 58 -4.33 15.23 -14.09
CA LYS A 58 -4.65 16.63 -13.75
C LYS A 58 -6.13 16.81 -13.43
N ASN A 59 -7.02 16.28 -14.26
CA ASN A 59 -8.46 16.37 -14.04
C ASN A 59 -8.87 15.74 -12.71
N LEU A 60 -8.33 14.55 -12.38
CA LEU A 60 -8.60 13.87 -11.13
C LEU A 60 -8.10 14.68 -9.92
N ARG A 61 -6.91 15.24 -10.00
CA ARG A 61 -6.34 16.08 -8.96
C ARG A 61 -7.14 17.37 -8.75
N ASP A 62 -7.50 18.05 -9.83
CA ASP A 62 -8.26 19.31 -9.77
C ASP A 62 -9.68 19.06 -9.21
N TYR A 63 -10.32 17.95 -9.60
CA TYR A 63 -11.61 17.53 -9.07
C TYR A 63 -11.54 17.23 -7.56
N TRP A 64 -10.49 16.51 -7.13
CA TRP A 64 -10.25 16.24 -5.72
C TRP A 64 -10.00 17.53 -4.93
N TRP A 65 -9.14 18.43 -5.46
CA TRP A 65 -8.82 19.70 -4.82
C TRP A 65 -10.06 20.58 -4.66
N LYS A 66 -10.86 20.67 -5.71
CA LYS A 66 -12.14 21.38 -5.66
C LYS A 66 -13.04 20.82 -4.56
N ALA A 67 -13.23 19.51 -4.52
CA ALA A 67 -14.12 18.85 -3.57
C ALA A 67 -13.63 18.92 -2.12
N MET A 68 -12.31 18.87 -1.90
CA MET A 68 -11.74 18.84 -0.54
C MET A 68 -11.40 20.22 0.00
N VAL A 69 -10.91 21.13 -0.83
CA VAL A 69 -10.44 22.45 -0.38
C VAL A 69 -11.42 23.55 -0.73
N GLN A 70 -11.79 23.69 -2.01
CA GLN A 70 -12.54 24.86 -2.46
C GLN A 70 -14.02 24.87 -2.02
N LEU A 71 -14.61 23.71 -1.76
CA LEU A 71 -15.99 23.58 -1.33
C LEU A 71 -16.15 23.46 0.20
N ASN A 72 -15.08 23.64 0.97
CA ASN A 72 -15.10 23.60 2.43
C ASN A 72 -14.39 24.80 3.02
N ASP A 73 -15.11 25.61 3.78
CA ASP A 73 -14.58 26.85 4.37
C ASP A 73 -13.50 26.61 5.45
N ASN A 74 -13.49 25.43 6.02
CA ASN A 74 -12.57 25.03 7.08
C ASN A 74 -11.45 24.09 6.61
N ILE A 75 -11.17 24.03 5.31
CA ILE A 75 -10.02 23.31 4.77
C ILE A 75 -9.18 24.23 3.92
N VAL A 76 -7.88 24.26 4.21
CA VAL A 76 -6.91 25.09 3.51
C VAL A 76 -5.83 24.24 2.84
N GLY A 77 -5.22 24.78 1.80
CA GLY A 77 -4.14 24.12 1.07
C GLY A 77 -2.76 24.41 1.68
N LEU A 78 -1.86 23.45 1.51
CA LEU A 78 -0.45 23.57 1.82
C LEU A 78 0.36 22.91 0.69
N ASP A 79 1.53 23.46 0.39
CA ASP A 79 2.55 22.82 -0.45
C ASP A 79 3.87 22.80 0.33
N ALA A 80 4.08 21.72 1.12
CA ALA A 80 5.29 21.56 1.90
C ALA A 80 6.44 21.02 1.04
N ALA A 81 7.67 21.39 1.39
CA ALA A 81 8.88 20.95 0.71
C ALA A 81 9.03 19.42 0.71
N ILE A 82 9.61 18.86 -0.36
CA ILE A 82 9.98 17.43 -0.44
C ILE A 82 11.14 17.13 0.53
N LEU A 83 12.17 18.01 0.52
CA LEU A 83 13.31 17.93 1.41
C LEU A 83 12.95 18.57 2.75
N MET A 84 12.94 17.80 3.79
CA MET A 84 12.59 18.22 5.15
C MET A 84 13.73 17.92 6.11
N HIS A 85 13.76 18.61 7.24
CA HIS A 85 14.78 18.38 8.25
C HIS A 85 14.76 16.91 8.71
N PRO A 86 15.91 16.21 8.81
CA PRO A 86 15.95 14.78 9.13
C PRO A 86 15.25 14.40 10.42
N THR A 87 15.21 15.30 11.41
CA THR A 87 14.50 15.11 12.66
C THR A 87 13.00 14.85 12.47
N THR A 88 12.39 15.38 11.40
CA THR A 88 10.98 15.11 11.08
C THR A 88 10.75 13.62 10.86
N TRP A 89 11.63 12.97 10.12
CA TRP A 89 11.54 11.55 9.80
C TRP A 89 11.93 10.65 10.97
N LYS A 90 12.86 11.11 11.80
CA LYS A 90 13.21 10.42 13.05
C LYS A 90 12.07 10.50 14.06
N ALA A 91 11.49 11.67 14.26
CA ALA A 91 10.38 11.88 15.19
C ALA A 91 9.10 11.12 14.77
N SER A 92 8.88 10.93 13.46
CA SER A 92 7.75 10.16 12.92
C SER A 92 8.02 8.65 12.83
N GLY A 93 9.23 8.19 13.20
CA GLY A 93 9.61 6.77 13.16
C GLY A 93 9.99 6.23 11.78
N HIS A 94 9.97 7.03 10.72
CA HIS A 94 10.28 6.56 9.36
C HIS A 94 11.74 6.14 9.19
N VAL A 95 12.67 6.73 9.90
CA VAL A 95 14.08 6.33 9.82
C VAL A 95 14.27 4.95 10.44
N ASP A 96 13.60 4.66 11.54
CA ASP A 96 13.83 3.45 12.34
C ASP A 96 12.89 2.30 11.96
N ALA A 97 11.64 2.57 11.58
CA ALA A 97 10.59 1.56 11.46
C ALA A 97 9.95 1.44 10.06
N PHE A 98 10.36 2.25 9.09
CA PHE A 98 9.81 2.17 7.72
C PHE A 98 10.59 1.16 6.88
N ASN A 99 10.54 -0.11 7.30
CA ASN A 99 11.35 -1.20 6.74
C ASN A 99 10.49 -2.32 6.18
N ASP A 100 10.97 -2.92 5.07
CA ASP A 100 10.45 -4.19 4.56
C ASP A 100 11.39 -5.35 4.96
N PRO A 101 10.86 -6.48 5.46
CA PRO A 101 11.65 -7.67 5.72
C PRO A 101 11.95 -8.37 4.37
N LEU A 102 13.21 -8.40 3.97
CA LEU A 102 13.65 -8.98 2.70
C LEU A 102 14.42 -10.26 2.89
N ILE A 103 14.20 -11.21 1.98
CA ILE A 103 14.87 -12.49 1.91
C ILE A 103 15.27 -12.79 0.46
N ASP A 104 16.46 -13.32 0.25
CA ASP A 104 16.95 -13.70 -1.07
C ASP A 104 16.94 -15.22 -1.22
N ASN A 105 16.56 -15.72 -2.40
CA ASN A 105 16.78 -17.11 -2.73
C ASN A 105 18.14 -17.26 -3.41
N LYS A 106 19.02 -18.09 -2.84
CA LYS A 106 20.41 -18.24 -3.29
C LYS A 106 20.54 -18.83 -4.69
N ASP A 107 19.55 -19.69 -5.09
CA ASP A 107 19.62 -20.39 -6.38
C ASP A 107 19.05 -19.52 -7.52
N SER A 108 17.94 -18.84 -7.30
CA SER A 108 17.34 -17.95 -8.30
C SER A 108 17.96 -16.55 -8.32
N LYS A 109 18.73 -16.19 -7.28
CA LYS A 109 19.26 -14.83 -7.03
C LYS A 109 18.17 -13.75 -7.05
N LYS A 110 16.93 -14.14 -6.71
CA LYS A 110 15.78 -13.23 -6.65
C LYS A 110 15.48 -12.86 -5.21
N ARG A 111 15.11 -11.59 -5.04
CA ARG A 111 14.73 -11.00 -3.76
C ARG A 111 13.22 -10.96 -3.61
N TYR A 112 12.76 -11.25 -2.41
CA TYR A 112 11.36 -11.30 -2.03
C TYR A 112 11.13 -10.58 -0.71
N ARG A 113 9.91 -10.12 -0.47
CA ARG A 113 9.45 -9.74 0.85
C ARG A 113 9.09 -11.01 1.61
N ALA A 114 9.69 -11.18 2.78
CA ALA A 114 9.50 -12.37 3.61
C ALA A 114 8.05 -12.49 4.12
N ASP A 115 7.45 -11.37 4.52
CA ASP A 115 6.06 -11.29 4.93
C ASP A 115 5.09 -11.69 3.81
N VAL A 116 5.31 -11.19 2.59
CA VAL A 116 4.48 -11.53 1.42
C VAL A 116 4.57 -13.00 1.06
N LEU A 117 5.75 -13.62 1.18
CA LEU A 117 5.90 -15.07 0.94
C LEU A 117 5.02 -15.90 1.90
N VAL A 118 4.93 -15.48 3.17
CA VAL A 118 4.09 -16.15 4.18
C VAL A 118 2.61 -15.87 3.92
N GLU A 119 2.25 -14.62 3.58
CA GLU A 119 0.88 -14.25 3.20
C GLU A 119 0.39 -15.02 1.97
N ASP A 120 1.24 -15.17 0.94
CA ASP A 120 0.94 -15.96 -0.25
C ASP A 120 0.73 -17.46 0.08
N TYR A 121 1.46 -17.99 1.07
CA TYR A 121 1.22 -19.34 1.55
C TYR A 121 -0.16 -19.47 2.20
N VAL A 122 -0.56 -18.50 3.04
CA VAL A 122 -1.90 -18.47 3.63
C VAL A 122 -2.97 -18.30 2.55
N GLY A 123 -2.76 -17.47 1.55
CA GLY A 123 -3.64 -17.33 0.39
C GLY A 123 -3.87 -18.64 -0.37
N LYS A 124 -2.87 -19.55 -0.39
CA LYS A 124 -3.06 -20.93 -0.93
C LYS A 124 -3.98 -21.77 -0.04
N LEU A 125 -4.01 -21.56 1.29
CA LEU A 125 -4.98 -22.20 2.17
C LEU A 125 -6.40 -21.71 1.89
N ASP A 126 -6.58 -20.41 1.67
CA ASP A 126 -7.87 -19.82 1.28
C ASP A 126 -8.36 -20.39 -0.05
N THR A 127 -7.47 -20.56 -1.03
CA THR A 127 -7.79 -21.23 -2.30
C THR A 127 -8.25 -22.69 -2.09
N LYS A 128 -7.67 -23.42 -1.10
CA LYS A 128 -8.14 -24.77 -0.75
C LYS A 128 -9.52 -24.73 -0.12
N ILE A 129 -9.80 -23.75 0.73
CA ILE A 129 -11.13 -23.52 1.33
C ILE A 129 -12.17 -23.29 0.23
N GLU A 130 -11.87 -22.40 -0.73
CA GLU A 130 -12.78 -22.13 -1.84
C GLU A 130 -13.07 -23.36 -2.71
N LYS A 131 -12.06 -24.20 -2.95
CA LYS A 131 -12.23 -25.48 -3.66
C LYS A 131 -13.17 -26.43 -2.90
N GLU A 132 -13.03 -26.54 -1.57
CA GLU A 132 -13.94 -27.37 -0.75
C GLU A 132 -15.38 -26.81 -0.76
N VAL A 133 -15.55 -25.49 -0.65
CA VAL A 133 -16.84 -24.81 -0.78
C VAL A 133 -17.48 -25.08 -2.15
N THR A 134 -16.72 -24.95 -3.23
CA THR A 134 -17.21 -25.19 -4.59
C THR A 134 -17.64 -26.64 -4.79
N LYS A 135 -16.87 -27.62 -4.26
CA LYS A 135 -17.23 -29.04 -4.30
C LYS A 135 -18.52 -29.32 -3.53
N ALA A 136 -18.66 -28.75 -2.33
CA ALA A 136 -19.84 -28.88 -1.49
C ALA A 136 -21.08 -28.27 -2.15
N ALA A 137 -20.96 -27.05 -2.71
CA ALA A 137 -22.04 -26.40 -3.44
C ALA A 137 -22.53 -27.22 -4.63
N LYS A 138 -21.61 -27.84 -5.40
CA LYS A 138 -21.98 -28.75 -6.50
C LYS A 138 -22.69 -30.03 -6.01
N ARG A 139 -22.30 -30.53 -4.81
CA ARG A 139 -22.89 -31.76 -4.25
C ARG A 139 -24.27 -31.55 -3.65
N PHE A 140 -24.48 -30.43 -2.97
CA PHE A 140 -25.71 -30.17 -2.19
C PHE A 140 -26.71 -29.24 -2.91
N GLY A 141 -26.32 -28.64 -4.05
CA GLY A 141 -27.21 -27.77 -4.84
C GLY A 141 -27.84 -26.65 -4.02
N ASP A 142 -29.13 -26.43 -4.20
CA ASP A 142 -29.90 -25.37 -3.54
C ASP A 142 -29.97 -25.50 -2.00
N ALA A 143 -29.70 -26.69 -1.46
CA ALA A 143 -29.68 -26.95 -0.02
C ALA A 143 -28.34 -26.56 0.64
N PHE A 144 -27.37 -26.04 -0.11
CA PHE A 144 -26.06 -25.69 0.41
C PHE A 144 -26.04 -24.38 1.20
N ASP A 145 -25.85 -24.49 2.52
CA ASP A 145 -25.56 -23.33 3.38
C ASP A 145 -24.05 -23.12 3.49
N LYS A 146 -23.54 -22.11 2.78
CA LYS A 146 -22.14 -21.73 2.78
C LYS A 146 -21.66 -21.32 4.18
N SER A 147 -22.48 -20.59 4.95
CA SER A 147 -22.10 -20.08 6.27
C SER A 147 -21.92 -21.22 7.26
N GLN A 148 -22.87 -22.14 7.27
CA GLN A 148 -22.81 -23.34 8.10
C GLN A 148 -21.61 -24.22 7.69
N PHE A 149 -21.41 -24.46 6.41
CA PHE A 149 -20.29 -25.25 5.92
C PHE A 149 -18.92 -24.67 6.32
N LEU A 150 -18.75 -23.35 6.21
CA LEU A 150 -17.53 -22.64 6.58
C LEU A 150 -17.21 -22.69 8.09
N SER A 151 -18.22 -22.92 8.93
CA SER A 151 -18.06 -23.00 10.39
C SER A 151 -17.99 -24.42 10.93
N THR A 152 -18.53 -25.42 10.20
CA THR A 152 -18.66 -26.79 10.70
C THR A 152 -17.79 -27.84 9.99
N ASN A 153 -17.34 -27.54 8.75
CA ASN A 153 -16.51 -28.51 8.04
C ASN A 153 -15.10 -28.59 8.63
N PRO A 154 -14.66 -29.76 9.14
CA PRO A 154 -13.38 -29.88 9.86
C PRO A 154 -12.16 -29.44 9.04
N ARG A 155 -12.15 -29.72 7.72
CA ARG A 155 -11.04 -29.32 6.84
C ARG A 155 -10.97 -27.80 6.67
N VAL A 156 -12.13 -27.17 6.48
CA VAL A 156 -12.22 -25.72 6.31
C VAL A 156 -11.82 -25.01 7.60
N VAL A 157 -12.33 -25.48 8.75
CA VAL A 157 -11.98 -24.96 10.07
C VAL A 157 -10.48 -25.10 10.30
N GLY A 158 -9.90 -26.28 10.04
CA GLY A 158 -8.46 -26.52 10.20
C GLY A 158 -7.60 -25.61 9.30
N TYR A 159 -8.00 -25.34 8.06
CA TYR A 159 -7.27 -24.39 7.20
C TYR A 159 -7.36 -22.94 7.72
N LYS A 160 -8.53 -22.53 8.22
CA LYS A 160 -8.71 -21.20 8.80
C LYS A 160 -7.87 -21.01 10.06
N GLU A 161 -7.92 -21.97 10.98
CA GLU A 161 -7.13 -21.93 12.22
C GLU A 161 -5.63 -21.92 11.94
N LYS A 162 -5.18 -22.76 11.01
CA LYS A 162 -3.77 -22.78 10.57
C LYS A 162 -3.36 -21.43 9.99
N GLY A 163 -4.15 -20.86 9.08
CA GLY A 163 -3.88 -19.56 8.48
C GLY A 163 -3.82 -18.45 9.52
N ALA A 164 -4.80 -18.40 10.44
CA ALA A 164 -4.85 -17.42 11.51
C ALA A 164 -3.66 -17.53 12.48
N ALA A 165 -3.24 -18.76 12.83
CA ALA A 165 -2.08 -18.98 13.68
C ALA A 165 -0.77 -18.50 13.02
N ILE A 166 -0.61 -18.77 11.71
CA ILE A 166 0.55 -18.33 10.93
C ILE A 166 0.61 -16.80 10.88
N LEU A 167 -0.49 -16.13 10.51
CA LEU A 167 -0.52 -14.65 10.43
C LEU A 167 -0.32 -14.00 11.80
N LYS A 168 -0.86 -14.61 12.86
CA LYS A 168 -0.64 -14.13 14.24
C LYS A 168 0.82 -14.24 14.66
N ARG A 169 1.52 -15.34 14.31
CA ARG A 169 2.96 -15.50 14.60
C ARG A 169 3.76 -14.48 13.79
N LEU A 170 3.52 -14.38 12.48
CA LEU A 170 4.16 -13.41 11.61
C LEU A 170 4.02 -11.98 12.15
N GLY A 171 2.80 -11.55 12.50
CA GLY A 171 2.55 -10.23 13.06
C GLY A 171 3.36 -9.96 14.33
N LYS A 172 3.40 -10.94 15.27
CA LYS A 172 4.20 -10.83 16.50
C LYS A 172 5.70 -10.74 16.24
N SER A 173 6.20 -11.51 15.28
CA SER A 173 7.64 -11.52 14.93
C SER A 173 8.04 -10.19 14.29
N LEU A 174 7.20 -9.63 13.42
CA LEU A 174 7.41 -8.31 12.82
C LEU A 174 7.34 -7.18 13.85
N GLU A 175 6.37 -7.22 14.78
CA GLU A 175 6.26 -6.23 15.86
C GLU A 175 7.48 -6.22 16.79
N LYS A 176 8.12 -7.38 16.96
CA LYS A 176 9.33 -7.53 17.81
C LYS A 176 10.63 -7.43 17.03
N GLU A 177 10.54 -7.20 15.73
CA GLU A 177 11.69 -7.23 14.80
C GLU A 177 12.49 -8.55 14.85
N ASP A 178 11.83 -9.64 15.21
CA ASP A 178 12.40 -10.98 15.26
C ASP A 178 12.46 -11.60 13.86
N LEU A 179 13.47 -11.19 13.11
CA LEU A 179 13.67 -11.63 11.73
C LEU A 179 14.11 -13.08 11.62
N GLU A 180 14.70 -13.64 12.69
CA GLU A 180 15.07 -15.05 12.77
C GLU A 180 13.81 -15.91 12.82
N ASP A 181 12.81 -15.53 13.63
CA ASP A 181 11.52 -16.25 13.68
C ASP A 181 10.75 -16.14 12.36
N VAL A 182 10.84 -15.02 11.64
CA VAL A 182 10.25 -14.90 10.29
C VAL A 182 10.92 -15.89 9.32
N LYS A 183 12.23 -16.06 9.39
CA LYS A 183 12.95 -17.04 8.58
C LYS A 183 12.56 -18.45 8.94
N LEU A 184 12.56 -18.79 10.25
CA LEU A 184 12.14 -20.11 10.74
C LEU A 184 10.71 -20.43 10.28
N LEU A 185 9.80 -19.47 10.30
CA LEU A 185 8.44 -19.66 9.81
C LEU A 185 8.40 -20.02 8.32
N ILE A 186 9.23 -19.37 7.48
CA ILE A 186 9.35 -19.68 6.05
C ILE A 186 9.86 -21.12 5.86
N GLU A 187 10.85 -21.54 6.66
CA GLU A 187 11.44 -22.87 6.61
C GLU A 187 10.45 -23.96 7.08
N GLU A 188 9.79 -23.76 8.23
CA GLU A 188 8.78 -24.67 8.79
C GLU A 188 7.57 -24.86 7.84
N LEU A 189 7.15 -23.81 7.17
CA LEU A 189 6.08 -23.85 6.17
C LEU A 189 6.54 -24.43 4.84
N GLU A 190 7.82 -24.78 4.72
CA GLU A 190 8.44 -25.31 3.50
C GLU A 190 8.19 -24.44 2.26
N ILE A 191 8.20 -23.12 2.44
CA ILE A 191 7.94 -22.18 1.36
C ILE A 191 9.06 -22.26 0.33
N VAL A 192 8.68 -22.51 -0.92
CA VAL A 192 9.61 -22.61 -2.04
C VAL A 192 9.64 -21.31 -2.84
N CYS A 193 10.79 -21.00 -3.42
CA CYS A 193 10.95 -19.89 -4.32
C CYS A 193 10.01 -20.02 -5.53
N PRO A 194 9.19 -19.02 -5.85
CA PRO A 194 8.26 -19.05 -6.97
C PRO A 194 8.93 -19.24 -8.35
N VAL A 195 10.22 -18.94 -8.46
CA VAL A 195 10.99 -19.01 -9.72
C VAL A 195 11.77 -20.32 -9.84
N SER A 196 12.56 -20.66 -8.81
CA SER A 196 13.43 -21.85 -8.85
C SER A 196 12.82 -23.11 -8.22
N GLY A 197 11.75 -22.97 -7.42
CA GLY A 197 11.22 -24.08 -6.64
C GLY A 197 12.09 -24.49 -5.44
N SER A 198 13.21 -23.82 -5.23
CA SER A 198 14.20 -24.09 -4.18
C SER A 198 13.78 -23.52 -2.83
N LYS A 199 14.21 -24.17 -1.74
CA LYS A 199 14.06 -23.68 -0.35
C LYS A 199 15.35 -23.04 0.18
N ASN A 200 16.34 -22.78 -0.67
CA ASN A 200 17.64 -22.26 -0.27
C ASN A 200 17.58 -20.74 -0.05
N TRP A 201 17.13 -20.34 1.13
CA TRP A 201 16.93 -18.94 1.51
C TRP A 201 18.14 -18.38 2.27
N THR A 202 18.34 -17.06 2.16
CA THR A 202 19.28 -16.30 3.00
C THR A 202 18.64 -15.98 4.34
N GLU A 203 19.36 -15.25 5.19
CA GLU A 203 18.76 -14.58 6.34
C GLU A 203 17.80 -13.49 5.89
N VAL A 204 16.76 -13.24 6.70
CA VAL A 204 15.86 -12.08 6.52
C VAL A 204 16.59 -10.84 6.99
N LYS A 205 16.53 -9.76 6.22
CA LYS A 205 17.13 -8.45 6.55
C LYS A 205 16.10 -7.37 6.40
N GLN A 206 16.11 -6.40 7.30
CA GLN A 206 15.32 -5.19 7.13
C GLN A 206 15.92 -4.30 6.06
N PHE A 207 15.04 -3.72 5.26
CA PHE A 207 15.41 -2.76 4.23
C PHE A 207 14.58 -1.50 4.39
N ASN A 208 15.24 -0.37 4.67
CA ASN A 208 14.55 0.90 4.83
C ASN A 208 14.06 1.43 3.47
N LEU A 209 12.80 1.82 3.40
CA LEU A 209 12.15 2.33 2.19
C LEU A 209 12.38 3.82 1.95
N MET A 210 13.11 4.52 2.83
CA MET A 210 13.48 5.91 2.61
C MET A 210 14.55 6.04 1.53
N PHE A 211 14.35 6.95 0.57
CA PHE A 211 15.45 7.39 -0.29
C PHE A 211 16.31 8.40 0.46
N GLY A 212 17.57 8.05 0.69
CA GLY A 212 18.59 8.95 1.23
C GLY A 212 19.26 9.78 0.13
N THR A 213 19.64 11.01 0.46
CA THR A 213 20.48 11.90 -0.34
C THR A 213 21.39 12.73 0.56
N LYS A 214 22.33 13.45 -0.01
CA LYS A 214 23.27 14.28 0.74
C LYS A 214 23.19 15.72 0.32
N LEU A 215 23.15 16.62 1.29
CA LEU A 215 23.20 18.06 1.10
C LEU A 215 24.56 18.57 1.60
N GLY A 216 25.35 19.17 0.73
CA GLY A 216 26.66 19.73 1.04
C GLY A 216 27.65 19.55 -0.09
N ALA A 217 28.71 20.39 -0.09
CA ALA A 217 29.71 20.40 -1.17
C ALA A 217 30.82 19.34 -1.00
N SER A 218 31.04 18.83 0.22
CA SER A 218 32.05 17.82 0.51
C SER A 218 31.44 16.61 1.23
N ALA A 219 32.01 15.44 1.02
CA ALA A 219 31.56 14.20 1.66
C ALA A 219 31.62 14.26 3.21
N GLU A 220 32.58 15.02 3.75
CA GLU A 220 32.84 15.13 5.18
C GLU A 220 31.87 16.07 5.91
N SER A 221 31.34 17.08 5.20
CA SER A 221 30.41 18.07 5.75
C SER A 221 28.96 17.88 5.28
N ALA A 222 28.69 16.84 4.48
CA ALA A 222 27.39 16.62 3.91
C ALA A 222 26.37 16.17 4.97
N THR A 223 25.25 16.85 5.05
CA THR A 223 24.10 16.44 5.87
C THR A 223 23.29 15.39 5.12
N GLU A 224 22.99 14.26 5.77
CA GLU A 224 22.11 13.26 5.22
C GLU A 224 20.67 13.77 5.26
N LEU A 225 20.02 13.71 4.11
CA LEU A 225 18.61 14.06 3.92
C LEU A 225 17.85 12.88 3.34
N TYR A 226 16.54 12.95 3.45
CA TYR A 226 15.63 11.97 2.86
C TYR A 226 14.61 12.64 1.95
N LEU A 227 14.26 11.95 0.85
CA LEU A 227 13.07 12.28 0.09
C LEU A 227 11.85 11.82 0.87
N ARG A 228 10.83 12.68 0.97
CA ARG A 228 9.63 12.34 1.75
C ARG A 228 8.94 11.08 1.21
N PRO A 229 8.66 10.06 2.06
CA PRO A 229 7.92 8.86 1.66
C PRO A 229 6.41 9.05 1.66
N GLU A 230 5.94 10.17 2.26
CA GLU A 230 4.52 10.57 2.32
C GLU A 230 4.40 12.07 2.60
N THR A 231 3.21 12.60 2.38
CA THR A 231 2.94 14.04 2.50
C THR A 231 2.42 14.47 3.88
N ALA A 232 2.03 13.53 4.75
CA ALA A 232 1.41 13.80 6.06
C ALA A 232 2.29 14.64 6.99
N GLN A 233 3.59 14.33 7.09
CA GLN A 233 4.50 15.02 8.01
C GLN A 233 4.68 16.50 7.65
N GLY A 234 4.63 16.83 6.36
CA GLY A 234 4.62 18.22 5.91
C GLY A 234 3.43 19.01 6.46
N ILE A 235 2.28 18.38 6.58
CA ILE A 235 1.09 18.95 7.19
C ILE A 235 1.28 19.13 8.70
N PHE A 236 1.75 18.10 9.39
CA PHE A 236 1.91 18.13 10.85
C PHE A 236 2.92 19.17 11.31
N VAL A 237 4.09 19.24 10.68
CA VAL A 237 5.11 20.22 11.09
C VAL A 237 4.70 21.66 10.78
N ASN A 238 3.78 21.87 9.85
CA ASN A 238 3.26 23.19 9.50
C ASN A 238 1.92 23.53 10.18
N PHE A 239 1.39 22.64 11.03
CA PHE A 239 0.09 22.85 11.68
C PHE A 239 -0.03 24.23 12.35
N LEU A 240 0.93 24.61 13.19
CA LEU A 240 0.90 25.90 13.91
C LEU A 240 1.07 27.10 12.96
N ASN A 241 1.88 26.96 11.92
CA ASN A 241 2.06 28.01 10.91
C ASN A 241 0.73 28.30 10.20
N VAL A 242 0.07 27.23 9.72
CA VAL A 242 -1.22 27.33 9.02
C VAL A 242 -2.32 27.84 9.95
N GLN A 243 -2.39 27.31 11.19
CA GLN A 243 -3.38 27.74 12.17
C GLN A 243 -3.26 29.23 12.47
N LYS A 244 -2.05 29.73 12.74
CA LYS A 244 -1.81 31.15 13.09
C LYS A 244 -2.05 32.08 11.91
N THR A 245 -1.49 31.78 10.75
CA THR A 245 -1.59 32.66 9.56
C THR A 245 -2.99 32.66 8.96
N GLY A 246 -3.66 31.50 8.95
CA GLY A 246 -5.04 31.36 8.49
C GLY A 246 -6.08 31.71 9.56
N ARG A 247 -5.67 31.98 10.81
CA ARG A 247 -6.57 32.21 11.97
C ARG A 247 -7.59 31.06 12.13
N MET A 248 -7.15 29.84 11.83
CA MET A 248 -8.01 28.64 11.83
C MET A 248 -8.40 28.22 13.24
N LYS A 249 -9.64 27.79 13.40
CA LYS A 249 -10.16 27.21 14.65
C LYS A 249 -10.55 25.76 14.39
N LEU A 250 -10.34 24.89 15.38
CA LEU A 250 -10.80 23.51 15.32
C LEU A 250 -12.34 23.44 15.21
N PRO A 251 -12.92 22.58 14.39
CA PRO A 251 -12.23 21.64 13.49
C PRO A 251 -11.81 22.29 12.16
N PHE A 252 -10.61 21.99 11.66
CA PHE A 252 -10.18 22.41 10.34
C PHE A 252 -9.25 21.37 9.69
N GLY A 253 -9.17 21.42 8.36
CA GLY A 253 -8.32 20.54 7.57
C GLY A 253 -7.17 21.26 6.89
N ILE A 254 -6.08 20.56 6.67
CA ILE A 254 -4.98 20.97 5.81
C ILE A 254 -4.80 19.92 4.73
N ALA A 255 -4.90 20.33 3.47
CA ALA A 255 -4.79 19.46 2.32
C ALA A 255 -3.53 19.76 1.52
N GLN A 256 -2.94 18.72 0.96
CA GLN A 256 -1.76 18.82 0.12
C GLN A 256 -1.85 17.81 -1.04
N THR A 257 -1.33 18.20 -2.20
CA THR A 257 -1.01 17.29 -3.29
C THR A 257 0.48 17.38 -3.57
N GLY A 258 1.13 16.25 -3.86
CA GLY A 258 2.54 16.30 -4.20
C GLY A 258 3.21 14.95 -4.30
N LYS A 259 4.43 14.96 -4.79
CA LYS A 259 5.28 13.79 -4.95
C LYS A 259 5.71 13.21 -3.61
N ALA A 260 5.75 11.86 -3.56
CA ALA A 260 6.32 11.06 -2.50
C ALA A 260 7.19 9.95 -3.12
N PHE A 261 8.12 9.42 -2.33
CA PHE A 261 9.17 8.54 -2.82
C PHE A 261 9.36 7.35 -1.87
N ARG A 262 9.34 6.14 -2.41
CA ARG A 262 9.59 4.93 -1.62
C ARG A 262 10.54 4.03 -2.37
N ASN A 263 11.63 3.63 -1.77
CA ASN A 263 12.64 2.76 -2.38
C ASN A 263 12.14 1.30 -2.44
N GLU A 264 11.07 1.08 -3.20
CA GLU A 264 10.42 -0.21 -3.38
C GLU A 264 11.37 -1.21 -4.04
N ILE A 265 11.59 -2.36 -3.40
CA ILE A 265 12.48 -3.40 -3.92
C ILE A 265 11.72 -4.35 -4.84
N VAL A 266 10.49 -4.74 -4.48
CA VAL A 266 9.66 -5.65 -5.26
C VAL A 266 8.53 -4.85 -5.91
N ALA A 267 8.87 -4.11 -6.95
CA ALA A 267 7.94 -3.26 -7.67
C ALA A 267 7.51 -3.92 -8.99
N ARG A 268 6.45 -4.74 -8.97
CA ARG A 268 5.94 -5.49 -10.13
C ARG A 268 4.49 -5.19 -10.48
N GLN A 269 3.89 -4.16 -9.89
CA GLN A 269 2.46 -3.89 -10.01
C GLN A 269 2.14 -2.65 -10.86
N PHE A 270 2.93 -2.37 -11.90
CA PHE A 270 2.74 -1.22 -12.77
C PHE A 270 2.63 0.08 -11.94
N ILE A 271 1.69 0.99 -12.27
CA ILE A 271 1.49 2.24 -11.54
C ILE A 271 0.88 2.07 -10.13
N PHE A 272 0.48 0.86 -9.74
CA PHE A 272 -0.05 0.59 -8.39
C PHE A 272 1.03 0.51 -7.31
N ARG A 273 2.29 0.30 -7.71
CA ARG A 273 3.44 0.33 -6.80
C ARG A 273 4.65 0.94 -7.50
N MET A 274 4.86 2.21 -7.27
CA MET A 274 5.92 3.01 -7.89
C MET A 274 6.90 3.51 -6.83
N ARG A 275 8.13 3.79 -7.26
CA ARG A 275 9.16 4.43 -6.42
C ARG A 275 8.97 5.93 -6.28
N GLU A 276 8.38 6.56 -7.29
CA GLU A 276 7.99 7.97 -7.32
C GLU A 276 6.50 8.05 -7.68
N PHE A 277 5.68 8.63 -6.82
CA PHE A 277 4.23 8.72 -7.00
C PHE A 277 3.70 10.04 -6.45
N GLU A 278 2.45 10.34 -6.71
CA GLU A 278 1.77 11.52 -6.19
C GLU A 278 0.68 11.13 -5.22
N GLN A 279 0.59 11.87 -4.11
CA GLN A 279 -0.48 11.74 -3.14
C GLN A 279 -1.37 12.97 -3.16
N MET A 280 -2.65 12.76 -2.90
CA MET A 280 -3.63 13.78 -2.56
C MET A 280 -4.12 13.45 -1.16
N GLU A 281 -3.78 14.28 -0.18
CA GLU A 281 -3.97 14.01 1.22
C GLU A 281 -4.59 15.20 1.94
N MET A 282 -5.47 14.94 2.90
CA MET A 282 -6.04 15.93 3.81
C MET A 282 -6.01 15.39 5.23
N GLN A 283 -5.41 16.12 6.14
CA GLN A 283 -5.45 15.88 7.57
C GLN A 283 -6.46 16.80 8.21
N PHE A 284 -7.44 16.24 8.89
CA PHE A 284 -8.53 16.98 9.52
C PHE A 284 -8.39 16.96 11.04
N PHE A 285 -8.15 18.10 11.63
CA PHE A 285 -7.87 18.29 13.04
C PHE A 285 -9.16 18.63 13.78
N ILE A 286 -9.47 17.87 14.81
CA ILE A 286 -10.74 17.91 15.53
C ILE A 286 -10.56 18.12 17.03
N PRO A 287 -11.56 18.68 17.74
CA PRO A 287 -11.55 18.69 19.21
C PRO A 287 -11.61 17.26 19.77
N PRO A 288 -10.93 16.96 20.89
CA PRO A 288 -11.05 15.68 21.57
C PRO A 288 -12.52 15.32 21.88
N GLY A 289 -12.86 14.05 21.71
CA GLY A 289 -14.21 13.52 21.96
C GLY A 289 -15.14 13.51 20.73
N THR A 290 -14.80 14.20 19.63
CA THR A 290 -15.67 14.31 18.42
C THR A 290 -15.28 13.34 17.30
N GLN A 291 -14.33 12.42 17.55
CA GLN A 291 -13.74 11.55 16.52
C GLN A 291 -14.77 10.66 15.80
N LYS A 292 -15.77 10.14 16.50
CA LYS A 292 -16.77 9.24 15.88
C LYS A 292 -17.68 9.99 14.89
N GLU A 293 -18.06 11.20 15.24
CA GLU A 293 -18.89 12.07 14.41
C GLU A 293 -18.16 12.46 13.11
N TRP A 294 -16.91 12.96 13.25
CA TRP A 294 -16.10 13.37 12.11
C TRP A 294 -15.68 12.20 11.23
N TYR A 295 -15.42 11.03 11.83
CA TYR A 295 -15.18 9.82 11.05
C TYR A 295 -16.39 9.44 10.19
N ALA A 296 -17.60 9.46 10.74
CA ALA A 296 -18.82 9.16 10.01
C ALA A 296 -19.06 10.17 8.88
N HIS A 297 -18.88 11.47 9.17
CA HIS A 297 -19.00 12.56 8.20
C HIS A 297 -18.05 12.37 7.01
N TRP A 298 -16.74 12.18 7.27
CA TRP A 298 -15.76 12.04 6.20
C TRP A 298 -15.91 10.72 5.43
N LYS A 299 -16.28 9.63 6.09
CA LYS A 299 -16.60 8.37 5.42
C LYS A 299 -17.72 8.54 4.40
N GLU A 300 -18.81 9.19 4.77
CA GLU A 300 -19.94 9.44 3.88
C GLU A 300 -19.55 10.40 2.74
N THR A 301 -18.89 11.50 3.05
CA THR A 301 -18.43 12.50 2.09
C THR A 301 -17.49 11.89 1.05
N ARG A 302 -16.56 11.04 1.48
CA ARG A 302 -15.64 10.35 0.56
C ARG A 302 -16.35 9.33 -0.32
N LEU A 303 -17.29 8.58 0.23
CA LEU A 303 -18.08 7.64 -0.58
C LEU A 303 -18.90 8.37 -1.65
N LYS A 304 -19.54 9.48 -1.31
CA LYS A 304 -20.25 10.31 -2.28
C LYS A 304 -19.35 10.80 -3.41
N TRP A 305 -18.15 11.28 -3.06
CA TRP A 305 -17.17 11.74 -4.06
C TRP A 305 -16.72 10.64 -5.02
N HIS A 306 -16.57 9.38 -4.55
CA HIS A 306 -16.22 8.25 -5.41
C HIS A 306 -17.35 7.81 -6.34
N HIS A 307 -18.60 8.21 -6.05
CA HIS A 307 -19.77 7.90 -6.86
C HIS A 307 -20.17 9.04 -7.82
N SER A 308 -19.58 10.21 -7.69
CA SER A 308 -19.80 11.36 -8.55
C SER A 308 -18.80 11.43 -9.69
#